data_6d6e24a36cc2b011b7f9d1b29f4fd479
#
_entry.id   6d6e24a36cc2b011b7f9d1b29f4fd479
#
_cell.length_a   1.000
_cell.length_b   1.000
_cell.length_c   1.000
_cell.angle_alpha   90.00
_cell.angle_beta   90.00
_cell.angle_gamma   90.00
#
_symmetry.space_group_name_H-M   'P 1'
#
loop_
_entity.id
_entity.type
_entity.pdbx_description
1 polymer ?
#
loop_
_entity_poly.entity_id
_entity_poly.type
_entity_poly.pdbx_seq_one_letter_code
_entity_poly.pdbx_strand_id
1 'polypeptide(L)'
;MAKRIIGSTPKRDGYRMPAEFEPQSGVWMLWPERNDNWRSGAKPAQETFCQVARAIARFEKVTMCVSAGQYQNARARLPEEIRVVEVSSNDAWVRDCGPTFLVNGQGGLRAVDWTFNAWGGLYDGLYFPWDRDDQVAQKICEMADVDSYRTEGFVLEGGSIHVDGEGTVLTTEMCLLSPGRNPDLSRAEIGEKLCQYLGCEKVLWLRDGIDPDETNGHIDDVACFVAPGEVACIWTEDKDNPFYQAAQDAYRTLSQATDAKGRRLKVHKLCLTREPCRLEGAETIDAVEGTVPRENGEVSIASYMNFLIVNGGVILPQYGDENDALAVRQVQEMFPDREVVGVQTREVAFGGGNIHCITQQQPRP
;
A
#
# COMPACT_ATOMS: atom_id res chain seq x y z
N MET A 1 14.82 -4.28 23.04
CA MET A 1 13.58 -5.05 22.83
C MET A 1 12.44 -4.06 22.59
N ALA A 2 11.78 -4.17 21.44
CA ALA A 2 10.60 -3.39 21.07
C ALA A 2 9.52 -3.44 22.16
N LYS A 3 8.89 -2.32 22.45
CA LYS A 3 7.85 -2.18 23.47
C LYS A 3 6.56 -1.69 22.82
N ARG A 4 5.43 -2.17 23.34
CA ARG A 4 4.13 -1.56 23.03
C ARG A 4 3.94 -0.33 23.91
N ILE A 5 3.70 0.82 23.29
CA ILE A 5 3.43 2.09 23.98
C ILE A 5 1.94 2.18 24.28
N ILE A 6 1.59 2.38 25.54
CA ILE A 6 0.20 2.45 26.03
C ILE A 6 -0.05 3.85 26.60
N GLY A 7 -1.24 4.40 26.34
CA GLY A 7 -1.69 5.66 26.93
C GLY A 7 -1.09 6.93 26.30
N SER A 8 -0.41 6.81 25.17
CA SER A 8 0.07 7.93 24.36
C SER A 8 -0.25 7.75 22.87
N THR A 9 -0.03 8.79 22.09
CA THR A 9 -0.14 8.78 20.63
C THR A 9 1.15 9.31 20.00
N PRO A 10 1.47 8.91 18.76
CA PRO A 10 2.64 9.42 18.04
C PRO A 10 2.75 10.94 18.07
N LYS A 11 1.68 11.66 17.73
CA LYS A 11 1.66 13.12 17.70
C LYS A 11 2.02 13.73 19.06
N ARG A 12 1.48 13.19 20.16
CA ARG A 12 1.78 13.62 21.52
C ARG A 12 3.25 13.42 21.89
N ASP A 13 3.84 12.34 21.37
CA ASP A 13 5.25 11.99 21.63
C ASP A 13 6.21 12.63 20.63
N GLY A 14 5.73 13.48 19.72
CA GLY A 14 6.54 14.20 18.73
C GLY A 14 6.96 13.36 17.51
N TYR A 15 6.22 12.29 17.21
CA TYR A 15 6.44 11.44 16.03
C TYR A 15 5.46 11.76 14.92
N ARG A 16 5.90 11.63 13.68
CA ARG A 16 5.10 11.75 12.47
C ARG A 16 5.40 10.61 11.49
N MET A 17 4.46 10.30 10.62
CA MET A 17 4.72 9.50 9.43
C MET A 17 5.48 10.38 8.42
N PRO A 18 6.70 10.00 8.00
CA PRO A 18 7.41 10.73 6.95
C PRO A 18 6.78 10.44 5.58
N ALA A 19 6.99 11.35 4.64
CA ALA A 19 6.61 11.10 3.25
C ALA A 19 7.42 9.93 2.67
N GLU A 20 6.83 9.20 1.73
CA GLU A 20 7.49 8.06 1.11
C GLU A 20 8.75 8.45 0.31
N PHE A 21 8.79 9.69 -0.19
CA PHE A 21 9.97 10.23 -0.87
C PHE A 21 11.10 10.71 0.08
N GLU A 22 10.90 10.69 1.41
CA GLU A 22 11.96 10.94 2.40
C GLU A 22 12.93 9.73 2.46
N PRO A 23 14.17 9.91 2.98
CA PRO A 23 15.17 8.83 3.01
C PRO A 23 14.70 7.59 3.77
N GLN A 24 14.94 6.43 3.19
CA GLN A 24 14.54 5.13 3.72
C GLN A 24 15.76 4.29 4.13
N SER A 25 15.56 3.33 5.02
CA SER A 25 16.57 2.36 5.44
C SER A 25 16.35 0.97 4.82
N GLY A 26 15.19 0.71 4.26
CA GLY A 26 14.84 -0.51 3.55
C GLY A 26 13.35 -0.73 3.39
N VAL A 27 13.00 -1.82 2.72
CA VAL A 27 11.63 -2.24 2.40
C VAL A 27 11.38 -3.65 2.94
N TRP A 28 10.21 -3.83 3.53
CA TRP A 28 9.68 -5.12 3.96
C TRP A 28 8.71 -5.65 2.92
N MET A 29 8.73 -6.97 2.70
CA MET A 29 7.80 -7.70 1.84
C MET A 29 7.36 -8.99 2.53
N LEU A 30 6.18 -9.51 2.20
CA LEU A 30 5.71 -10.85 2.57
C LEU A 30 5.72 -11.75 1.33
N TRP A 31 5.90 -13.06 1.54
CA TRP A 31 5.96 -14.04 0.45
C TRP A 31 4.58 -14.57 0.09
N PRO A 32 4.16 -14.53 -1.18
CA PRO A 32 2.85 -15.05 -1.59
C PRO A 32 2.86 -16.58 -1.61
N GLU A 33 1.90 -17.20 -0.91
CA GLU A 33 1.79 -18.67 -0.86
C GLU A 33 0.35 -19.19 -0.86
N ARG A 34 -0.61 -18.30 -0.72
CA ARG A 34 -2.02 -18.62 -0.53
C ARG A 34 -2.68 -19.10 -1.82
N ASN A 35 -3.07 -20.40 -1.89
CA ASN A 35 -3.61 -21.00 -3.11
C ASN A 35 -5.04 -20.56 -3.44
N ASP A 36 -5.79 -20.04 -2.47
CA ASP A 36 -7.15 -19.51 -2.63
C ASP A 36 -7.18 -18.01 -3.00
N ASN A 37 -6.01 -17.40 -3.20
CA ASN A 37 -5.83 -16.07 -3.77
C ASN A 37 -4.94 -16.08 -5.01
N TRP A 38 -3.80 -16.79 -4.95
CA TRP A 38 -2.77 -16.76 -5.98
C TRP A 38 -2.90 -17.98 -6.90
N ARG A 39 -3.17 -17.74 -8.18
CA ARG A 39 -3.33 -18.80 -9.18
C ARG A 39 -2.10 -19.69 -9.29
N SER A 40 -2.29 -20.93 -9.76
CA SER A 40 -1.22 -21.90 -10.03
C SER A 40 -0.27 -22.15 -8.85
N GLY A 41 -0.82 -22.19 -7.61
CA GLY A 41 -0.05 -22.40 -6.39
C GLY A 41 0.94 -21.29 -6.09
N ALA A 42 0.55 -20.04 -6.37
CA ALA A 42 1.33 -18.82 -6.18
C ALA A 42 2.64 -18.72 -6.99
N LYS A 43 3.00 -19.70 -7.83
CA LYS A 43 4.30 -19.71 -8.53
C LYS A 43 4.53 -18.51 -9.45
N PRO A 44 3.56 -18.07 -10.27
CA PRO A 44 3.72 -16.85 -11.08
C PRO A 44 3.85 -15.59 -10.22
N ALA A 45 3.05 -15.48 -9.16
CA ALA A 45 3.16 -14.37 -8.21
C ALA A 45 4.54 -14.35 -7.53
N GLN A 46 5.04 -15.49 -7.06
CA GLN A 46 6.38 -15.61 -6.45
C GLN A 46 7.48 -15.13 -7.40
N GLU A 47 7.40 -15.43 -8.69
CA GLU A 47 8.36 -14.94 -9.67
C GLU A 47 8.28 -13.39 -9.80
N THR A 48 7.09 -12.84 -9.87
CA THR A 48 6.89 -11.38 -9.91
C THR A 48 7.40 -10.70 -8.63
N PHE A 49 7.13 -11.27 -7.44
CA PHE A 49 7.68 -10.76 -6.17
C PHE A 49 9.21 -10.78 -6.15
N CYS A 50 9.84 -11.82 -6.72
CA CYS A 50 11.30 -11.84 -6.89
C CYS A 50 11.78 -10.71 -7.81
N GLN A 51 11.08 -10.41 -8.89
CA GLN A 51 11.44 -9.31 -9.80
C GLN A 51 11.29 -7.95 -9.11
N VAL A 52 10.21 -7.71 -8.39
CA VAL A 52 10.00 -6.49 -7.59
C VAL A 52 11.09 -6.35 -6.53
N ALA A 53 11.37 -7.40 -5.76
CA ALA A 53 12.40 -7.39 -4.73
C ALA A 53 13.81 -7.10 -5.29
N ARG A 54 14.16 -7.66 -6.46
CA ARG A 54 15.43 -7.35 -7.17
C ARG A 54 15.47 -5.91 -7.66
N ALA A 55 14.34 -5.37 -8.15
CA ALA A 55 14.27 -3.99 -8.59
C ALA A 55 14.51 -3.02 -7.43
N ILE A 56 13.88 -3.27 -6.27
CA ILE A 56 14.07 -2.48 -5.04
C ILE A 56 15.52 -2.61 -4.51
N ALA A 57 16.08 -3.82 -4.53
CA ALA A 57 17.44 -4.10 -4.01
C ALA A 57 18.55 -3.33 -4.74
N ARG A 58 18.29 -2.76 -5.92
CA ARG A 58 19.21 -1.84 -6.61
C ARG A 58 19.39 -0.52 -5.86
N PHE A 59 18.47 -0.14 -5.01
CA PHE A 59 18.39 1.17 -4.37
C PHE A 59 18.50 1.09 -2.84
N GLU A 60 17.94 0.04 -2.24
CA GLU A 60 17.91 -0.11 -0.79
C GLU A 60 17.70 -1.56 -0.35
N LYS A 61 17.85 -1.80 0.95
CA LYS A 61 17.73 -3.14 1.53
C LYS A 61 16.31 -3.68 1.43
N VAL A 62 16.18 -4.96 1.10
CA VAL A 62 14.90 -5.67 1.10
C VAL A 62 14.94 -6.78 2.16
N THR A 63 13.88 -6.87 2.95
CA THR A 63 13.62 -8.01 3.84
C THR A 63 12.35 -8.70 3.39
N MET A 64 12.46 -9.96 2.98
CA MET A 64 11.36 -10.82 2.62
C MET A 64 10.97 -11.69 3.82
N CYS A 65 9.76 -11.51 4.31
CA CYS A 65 9.15 -12.33 5.35
C CYS A 65 8.47 -13.55 4.70
N VAL A 66 8.72 -14.73 5.22
CA VAL A 66 8.24 -15.99 4.63
C VAL A 66 7.75 -16.94 5.72
N SER A 67 6.82 -17.83 5.41
CA SER A 67 6.47 -18.91 6.32
C SER A 67 7.60 -19.94 6.42
N ALA A 68 7.61 -20.73 7.50
CA ALA A 68 8.55 -21.82 7.67
C ALA A 68 8.54 -22.82 6.47
N GLY A 69 7.35 -23.09 5.93
CA GLY A 69 7.17 -23.99 4.79
C GLY A 69 7.76 -23.47 3.49
N GLN A 70 7.82 -22.15 3.32
CA GLN A 70 8.31 -21.49 2.10
C GLN A 70 9.76 -21.00 2.20
N TYR A 71 10.39 -21.09 3.36
CA TYR A 71 11.73 -20.52 3.57
C TYR A 71 12.75 -20.99 2.53
N GLN A 72 12.85 -22.30 2.30
CA GLN A 72 13.79 -22.87 1.33
C GLN A 72 13.45 -22.48 -0.12
N ASN A 73 12.17 -22.43 -0.46
CA ASN A 73 11.70 -21.99 -1.77
C ASN A 73 12.08 -20.52 -2.04
N ALA A 74 11.76 -19.62 -1.12
CA ALA A 74 12.09 -18.21 -1.22
C ALA A 74 13.61 -17.99 -1.26
N ARG A 75 14.37 -18.65 -0.37
CA ARG A 75 15.84 -18.52 -0.33
C ARG A 75 16.52 -19.00 -1.63
N ALA A 76 15.99 -20.02 -2.28
CA ALA A 76 16.52 -20.52 -3.54
C ALA A 76 16.25 -19.59 -4.75
N ARG A 77 15.22 -18.73 -4.67
CA ARG A 77 14.81 -17.83 -5.75
C ARG A 77 15.36 -16.41 -5.59
N LEU A 78 15.53 -15.97 -4.36
CA LEU A 78 15.98 -14.60 -4.05
C LEU A 78 17.51 -14.53 -4.01
N PRO A 79 18.12 -13.42 -4.48
CA PRO A 79 19.55 -13.17 -4.36
C PRO A 79 20.01 -13.14 -2.88
N GLU A 80 21.30 -13.35 -2.64
CA GLU A 80 21.86 -13.41 -1.28
C GLU A 80 21.74 -12.08 -0.51
N GLU A 81 21.81 -10.96 -1.21
CA GLU A 81 21.67 -9.62 -0.62
C GLU A 81 20.27 -9.33 -0.07
N ILE A 82 19.23 -10.04 -0.52
CA ILE A 82 17.88 -9.94 0.04
C ILE A 82 17.81 -10.80 1.30
N ARG A 83 17.55 -10.13 2.43
CA ARG A 83 17.35 -10.79 3.71
C ARG A 83 16.05 -11.58 3.68
N VAL A 84 16.10 -12.87 4.07
CA VAL A 84 14.91 -13.72 4.24
C VAL A 84 14.75 -14.02 5.73
N VAL A 85 13.54 -13.79 6.27
CA VAL A 85 13.21 -14.03 7.67
C VAL A 85 11.90 -14.81 7.79
N GLU A 86 11.79 -15.63 8.83
CA GLU A 86 10.60 -16.43 9.05
C GLU A 86 9.53 -15.60 9.79
N VAL A 87 8.41 -15.35 9.13
CA VAL A 87 7.21 -14.71 9.68
C VAL A 87 5.98 -15.36 9.07
N SER A 88 5.12 -15.93 9.90
CA SER A 88 3.82 -16.43 9.44
C SER A 88 2.83 -15.30 9.21
N SER A 89 2.17 -15.32 8.07
CA SER A 89 1.05 -14.45 7.68
C SER A 89 -0.09 -15.29 7.13
N ASN A 90 -1.25 -14.67 6.86
CA ASN A 90 -2.33 -15.31 6.12
C ASN A 90 -2.21 -15.00 4.62
N ASP A 91 -1.74 -13.81 4.23
CA ASP A 91 -1.44 -13.44 2.84
C ASP A 91 -0.20 -12.51 2.76
N ALA A 92 0.05 -11.87 1.61
CA ALA A 92 1.29 -11.19 1.28
C ALA A 92 1.20 -9.64 1.23
N TRP A 93 0.16 -9.06 1.80
CA TRP A 93 -0.16 -7.64 1.71
C TRP A 93 0.43 -6.81 2.87
N VAL A 94 1.77 -6.71 2.90
CA VAL A 94 2.48 -6.05 4.02
C VAL A 94 2.22 -4.56 4.14
N ARG A 95 1.78 -3.89 3.08
CA ARG A 95 1.35 -2.49 3.15
C ARG A 95 0.21 -2.33 4.15
N ASP A 96 -0.71 -3.27 4.15
CA ASP A 96 -1.98 -3.18 4.88
C ASP A 96 -1.91 -3.79 6.27
N CYS A 97 -1.22 -4.92 6.41
CA CYS A 97 -1.06 -5.60 7.70
C CYS A 97 0.29 -5.33 8.38
N GLY A 98 1.20 -4.62 7.74
CA GLY A 98 2.50 -4.23 8.28
C GLY A 98 2.45 -2.93 9.09
N PRO A 99 3.57 -2.57 9.77
CA PRO A 99 3.64 -1.38 10.58
C PRO A 99 3.75 -0.11 9.74
N THR A 100 3.02 0.94 10.11
CA THR A 100 3.29 2.29 9.61
C THR A 100 4.40 2.93 10.43
N PHE A 101 5.59 3.08 9.86
CA PHE A 101 6.74 3.64 10.55
C PHE A 101 6.67 5.15 10.72
N LEU A 102 7.23 5.63 11.83
CA LEU A 102 7.19 7.02 12.27
C LEU A 102 8.57 7.50 12.69
N VAL A 103 8.88 8.76 12.43
CA VAL A 103 10.13 9.42 12.83
C VAL A 103 9.85 10.67 13.68
N ASN A 104 10.83 11.08 14.51
CA ASN A 104 10.73 12.28 15.32
C ASN A 104 11.72 13.38 14.92
N GLY A 105 12.50 13.17 13.85
CA GLY A 105 13.54 14.12 13.42
C GLY A 105 14.75 14.27 14.36
N GLN A 106 14.85 13.40 15.37
CA GLN A 106 15.94 13.38 16.35
C GLN A 106 16.62 11.99 16.42
N GLY A 107 16.48 11.22 15.35
CA GLY A 107 17.01 9.85 15.26
C GLY A 107 16.12 8.79 15.93
N GLY A 108 14.89 9.13 16.33
CA GLY A 108 13.93 8.18 16.86
C GLY A 108 13.07 7.55 15.76
N LEU A 109 12.90 6.22 15.83
CA LEU A 109 12.02 5.42 14.99
C LEU A 109 10.98 4.72 15.85
N ARG A 110 9.73 4.82 15.50
CA ARG A 110 8.60 4.09 16.08
C ARG A 110 7.67 3.63 14.99
N ALA A 111 6.60 2.91 15.35
CA ALA A 111 5.60 2.48 14.38
C ALA A 111 4.18 2.52 14.96
N VAL A 112 3.18 2.59 14.08
CA VAL A 112 1.80 2.26 14.41
C VAL A 112 1.54 0.82 13.96
N ASP A 113 0.98 0.05 14.86
CA ASP A 113 0.46 -1.29 14.67
C ASP A 113 -1.08 -1.17 14.63
N TRP A 114 -1.63 -1.11 13.42
CA TRP A 114 -3.07 -0.95 13.18
C TRP A 114 -3.82 -2.26 13.45
N THR A 115 -5.09 -2.16 13.82
CA THR A 115 -5.96 -3.33 13.80
C THR A 115 -6.29 -3.67 12.34
N PHE A 116 -5.94 -4.89 11.91
CA PHE A 116 -6.21 -5.40 10.58
C PHE A 116 -7.35 -6.44 10.62
N ASN A 117 -8.26 -6.39 9.64
CA ASN A 117 -9.43 -7.27 9.59
C ASN A 117 -9.75 -7.80 8.17
N ALA A 118 -8.74 -7.99 7.34
CA ALA A 118 -8.89 -8.45 5.95
C ALA A 118 -9.85 -7.57 5.13
N TRP A 119 -9.72 -6.24 5.27
CA TRP A 119 -10.44 -5.17 4.55
C TRP A 119 -11.94 -5.09 4.77
N GLY A 120 -12.49 -5.75 5.76
CA GLY A 120 -13.93 -5.65 6.02
C GLY A 120 -14.46 -6.51 7.15
N GLY A 121 -13.58 -7.32 7.75
CA GLY A 121 -13.92 -8.17 8.88
C GLY A 121 -15.01 -9.19 8.53
N LEU A 122 -16.03 -9.28 9.37
CA LEU A 122 -17.17 -10.17 9.15
C LEU A 122 -18.25 -9.56 8.24
N TYR A 123 -18.07 -8.30 7.81
CA TYR A 123 -19.04 -7.60 6.96
C TYR A 123 -18.78 -7.89 5.47
N ASP A 124 -17.58 -7.57 5.00
CA ASP A 124 -17.15 -7.73 3.60
C ASP A 124 -15.66 -8.12 3.46
N GLY A 125 -15.05 -8.68 4.52
CA GLY A 125 -13.66 -9.13 4.49
C GLY A 125 -13.41 -10.23 3.48
N LEU A 126 -12.25 -10.19 2.84
CA LEU A 126 -11.90 -11.08 1.73
C LEU A 126 -11.59 -12.51 2.16
N TYR A 127 -11.19 -12.72 3.42
CA TYR A 127 -10.92 -14.05 3.97
C TYR A 127 -11.03 -14.09 5.49
N PHE A 128 -11.20 -15.30 5.99
CA PHE A 128 -11.21 -15.63 7.41
C PHE A 128 -10.47 -16.97 7.65
N PRO A 129 -9.60 -17.08 8.67
CA PRO A 129 -9.18 -16.04 9.63
C PRO A 129 -8.12 -15.08 9.08
N TRP A 130 -7.88 -13.94 9.75
CA TRP A 130 -6.82 -12.96 9.47
C TRP A 130 -5.88 -12.72 10.67
N ASP A 131 -5.93 -13.61 11.66
CA ASP A 131 -5.24 -13.49 12.94
C ASP A 131 -3.70 -13.42 12.82
N ARG A 132 -3.12 -14.03 11.79
CA ARG A 132 -1.67 -13.97 11.55
C ARG A 132 -1.28 -12.64 10.91
N ASP A 133 -2.10 -12.13 10.01
CA ASP A 133 -1.87 -10.83 9.38
C ASP A 133 -1.99 -9.70 10.40
N ASP A 134 -2.96 -9.73 11.30
CA ASP A 134 -3.10 -8.75 12.39
C ASP A 134 -1.90 -8.74 13.37
N GLN A 135 -1.00 -9.73 13.28
CA GLN A 135 0.24 -9.81 14.08
C GLN A 135 1.51 -9.43 13.29
N VAL A 136 1.43 -9.22 11.98
CA VAL A 136 2.61 -8.94 11.13
C VAL A 136 3.31 -7.67 11.57
N ALA A 137 2.56 -6.59 11.83
CA ALA A 137 3.12 -5.32 12.26
C ALA A 137 3.95 -5.47 13.55
N GLN A 138 3.41 -6.15 14.56
CA GLN A 138 4.13 -6.42 15.80
C GLN A 138 5.42 -7.21 15.56
N LYS A 139 5.37 -8.29 14.78
CA LYS A 139 6.55 -9.12 14.48
C LYS A 139 7.64 -8.36 13.74
N ILE A 140 7.26 -7.51 12.77
CA ILE A 140 8.21 -6.63 12.06
C ILE A 140 8.83 -5.61 13.04
N CYS A 141 8.05 -4.99 13.91
CA CYS A 141 8.55 -4.06 14.93
C CYS A 141 9.56 -4.74 15.87
N GLU A 142 9.29 -5.97 16.31
CA GLU A 142 10.22 -6.73 17.15
C GLU A 142 11.54 -7.07 16.41
N MET A 143 11.47 -7.44 15.12
CA MET A 143 12.66 -7.71 14.30
C MET A 143 13.47 -6.45 13.95
N ALA A 144 12.81 -5.31 13.86
CA ALA A 144 13.44 -4.02 13.62
C ALA A 144 13.90 -3.32 14.91
N ASP A 145 13.61 -3.87 16.09
CA ASP A 145 13.81 -3.29 17.43
C ASP A 145 13.18 -1.90 17.58
N VAL A 146 11.92 -1.78 17.13
CA VAL A 146 11.15 -0.53 17.04
C VAL A 146 9.94 -0.59 17.97
N ASP A 147 9.80 0.40 18.85
CA ASP A 147 8.61 0.54 19.69
C ASP A 147 7.36 0.86 18.86
N SER A 148 6.20 0.35 19.26
CA SER A 148 4.96 0.52 18.50
C SER A 148 3.77 1.00 19.35
N TYR A 149 2.85 1.68 18.69
CA TYR A 149 1.53 2.05 19.21
C TYR A 149 0.47 1.12 18.59
N ARG A 150 -0.17 0.29 19.39
CA ARG A 150 -1.29 -0.55 18.91
C ARG A 150 -2.59 0.24 18.96
N THR A 151 -3.33 0.25 17.86
CA THR A 151 -4.64 0.91 17.75
C THR A 151 -5.76 -0.08 18.07
N GLU A 152 -5.96 -0.40 19.32
CA GLU A 152 -7.03 -1.32 19.69
C GLU A 152 -8.40 -0.79 19.23
N GLY A 153 -9.09 -1.58 18.41
CA GLY A 153 -10.44 -1.27 17.91
C GLY A 153 -10.52 -0.14 16.87
N PHE A 154 -9.39 0.34 16.34
CA PHE A 154 -9.39 1.23 15.18
C PHE A 154 -8.74 0.51 13.99
N VAL A 155 -9.58 0.09 13.05
CA VAL A 155 -9.17 -0.62 11.84
C VAL A 155 -8.65 0.37 10.83
N LEU A 156 -7.45 0.07 10.29
CA LEU A 156 -6.85 0.85 9.20
C LEU A 156 -5.79 0.01 8.48
N GLU A 157 -5.70 0.18 7.19
CA GLU A 157 -4.69 -0.38 6.32
C GLU A 157 -3.73 0.71 5.82
N GLY A 158 -2.44 0.38 5.67
CA GLY A 158 -1.43 1.34 5.18
C GLY A 158 -1.70 1.86 3.76
N GLY A 159 -2.36 1.05 2.91
CA GLY A 159 -2.78 1.45 1.57
C GLY A 159 -3.93 2.46 1.54
N SER A 160 -4.68 2.59 2.64
CA SER A 160 -5.77 3.56 2.77
C SER A 160 -5.31 4.99 3.05
N ILE A 161 -4.01 5.22 3.29
CA ILE A 161 -3.44 6.52 3.65
C ILE A 161 -2.19 6.84 2.83
N HIS A 162 -1.97 8.13 2.55
CA HIS A 162 -0.71 8.64 2.01
C HIS A 162 -0.41 10.02 2.59
N VAL A 163 0.85 10.31 2.97
CA VAL A 163 1.22 11.57 3.64
C VAL A 163 2.27 12.36 2.86
N ASP A 164 2.24 13.70 3.03
CA ASP A 164 3.24 14.61 2.47
C ASP A 164 4.49 14.77 3.37
N GLY A 165 4.49 14.17 4.57
CA GLY A 165 5.54 14.35 5.57
C GLY A 165 5.52 15.73 6.26
N GLU A 166 4.67 16.67 5.84
CA GLU A 166 4.58 18.02 6.36
C GLU A 166 3.24 18.35 7.03
N GLY A 167 2.48 17.30 7.35
CA GLY A 167 1.25 17.40 8.14
C GLY A 167 -0.04 17.16 7.37
N THR A 168 0.02 16.79 6.10
CA THR A 168 -1.16 16.44 5.30
C THR A 168 -1.26 14.94 5.08
N VAL A 169 -2.45 14.36 5.25
CA VAL A 169 -2.75 12.98 4.88
C VAL A 169 -3.88 12.94 3.84
N LEU A 170 -3.73 12.09 2.83
CA LEU A 170 -4.74 11.72 1.85
C LEU A 170 -5.42 10.41 2.26
N THR A 171 -6.73 10.31 2.03
CA THR A 171 -7.51 9.08 2.17
C THR A 171 -8.80 9.17 1.36
N THR A 172 -9.59 8.09 1.30
CA THR A 172 -10.90 8.07 0.67
C THR A 172 -12.03 7.90 1.69
N GLU A 173 -13.18 8.53 1.43
CA GLU A 173 -14.41 8.30 2.19
C GLU A 173 -14.94 6.88 1.97
N MET A 174 -14.87 6.41 0.73
CA MET A 174 -15.30 5.08 0.33
C MET A 174 -14.65 3.99 1.20
N CYS A 175 -13.34 4.09 1.50
CA CYS A 175 -12.64 3.14 2.35
C CYS A 175 -12.95 3.37 3.84
N LEU A 176 -12.54 4.52 4.39
CA LEU A 176 -12.54 4.68 5.85
C LEU A 176 -13.92 4.86 6.48
N LEU A 177 -14.93 5.20 5.69
CA LEU A 177 -16.33 5.27 6.15
C LEU A 177 -17.13 4.01 5.80
N SER A 178 -16.48 2.97 5.25
CA SER A 178 -17.17 1.70 4.98
C SER A 178 -17.59 1.01 6.28
N PRO A 179 -18.72 0.29 6.27
CA PRO A 179 -19.20 -0.45 7.45
C PRO A 179 -18.20 -1.50 7.95
N GLY A 180 -17.35 -2.00 7.08
CA GLY A 180 -16.34 -3.02 7.40
C GLY A 180 -15.11 -2.48 8.13
N ARG A 181 -15.00 -1.16 8.40
CA ARG A 181 -13.85 -0.55 9.12
C ARG A 181 -14.23 -0.07 10.51
N ASN A 182 -14.73 1.15 10.61
CA ASN A 182 -14.98 1.82 11.88
C ASN A 182 -16.42 2.39 11.92
N PRO A 183 -17.48 1.54 11.87
CA PRO A 183 -18.86 1.99 11.68
C PRO A 183 -19.40 2.86 12.83
N ASP A 184 -18.82 2.77 14.02
CA ASP A 184 -19.23 3.55 15.19
C ASP A 184 -18.57 4.93 15.26
N LEU A 185 -17.68 5.26 14.31
CA LEU A 185 -16.95 6.52 14.28
C LEU A 185 -17.44 7.42 13.14
N SER A 186 -17.62 8.71 13.46
CA SER A 186 -17.88 9.74 12.45
C SER A 186 -16.61 10.05 11.64
N ARG A 187 -16.79 10.64 10.45
CA ARG A 187 -15.68 11.16 9.63
C ARG A 187 -14.73 12.08 10.41
N ALA A 188 -15.27 12.90 11.29
CA ALA A 188 -14.49 13.82 12.11
C ALA A 188 -13.61 13.06 13.13
N GLU A 189 -14.15 12.06 13.80
CA GLU A 189 -13.42 11.22 14.76
C GLU A 189 -12.35 10.38 14.09
N ILE A 190 -12.64 9.82 12.91
CA ILE A 190 -11.63 9.12 12.10
C ILE A 190 -10.51 10.08 11.71
N GLY A 191 -10.85 11.28 11.22
CA GLY A 191 -9.87 12.30 10.87
C GLY A 191 -8.98 12.72 12.04
N GLU A 192 -9.56 12.85 13.25
CA GLU A 192 -8.80 13.15 14.45
C GLU A 192 -7.83 11.99 14.80
N LYS A 193 -8.28 10.74 14.73
CA LYS A 193 -7.41 9.57 14.94
C LYS A 193 -6.26 9.53 13.94
N LEU A 194 -6.52 9.77 12.65
CA LEU A 194 -5.46 9.88 11.64
C LEU A 194 -4.43 10.94 12.03
N CYS A 195 -4.88 12.13 12.42
CA CYS A 195 -3.97 13.20 12.86
C CYS A 195 -3.15 12.81 14.09
N GLN A 196 -3.75 12.11 15.06
CA GLN A 196 -3.05 11.68 16.28
C GLN A 196 -2.02 10.58 16.03
N TYR A 197 -2.35 9.60 15.18
CA TYR A 197 -1.47 8.45 14.94
C TYR A 197 -0.42 8.70 13.84
N LEU A 198 -0.70 9.60 12.89
CA LEU A 198 0.24 9.92 11.81
C LEU A 198 1.05 11.20 12.06
N GLY A 199 0.75 11.95 13.14
CA GLY A 199 1.39 13.23 13.41
C GLY A 199 1.01 14.31 12.40
N CYS A 200 -0.18 14.22 11.81
CA CYS A 200 -0.69 15.15 10.81
C CYS A 200 -1.55 16.26 11.43
N GLU A 201 -1.83 17.31 10.62
CA GLU A 201 -2.65 18.46 10.97
C GLU A 201 -3.91 18.54 10.10
N LYS A 202 -3.90 17.92 8.93
CA LYS A 202 -4.94 18.03 7.93
C LYS A 202 -5.18 16.72 7.21
N VAL A 203 -6.46 16.35 7.06
CA VAL A 203 -6.90 15.22 6.25
C VAL A 203 -7.56 15.75 4.97
N LEU A 204 -7.09 15.30 3.83
CA LEU A 204 -7.72 15.50 2.54
C LEU A 204 -8.48 14.23 2.15
N TRP A 205 -9.78 14.34 2.05
CA TRP A 205 -10.68 13.25 1.72
C TRP A 205 -11.04 13.29 0.24
N LEU A 206 -10.72 12.24 -0.50
CA LEU A 206 -11.35 11.94 -1.77
C LEU A 206 -12.65 11.17 -1.50
N ARG A 207 -13.66 11.35 -2.36
CA ARG A 207 -14.94 10.65 -2.16
C ARG A 207 -14.82 9.17 -2.45
N ASP A 208 -14.35 8.84 -3.65
CA ASP A 208 -14.31 7.49 -4.17
C ASP A 208 -12.86 7.03 -4.44
N GLY A 209 -12.64 5.72 -4.34
CA GLY A 209 -11.51 5.02 -4.89
C GLY A 209 -11.89 4.27 -6.17
N ILE A 210 -11.09 3.27 -6.57
CA ILE A 210 -11.28 2.50 -7.80
C ILE A 210 -11.42 0.99 -7.57
N ASP A 211 -11.43 0.55 -6.32
CA ASP A 211 -11.56 -0.86 -5.95
C ASP A 211 -12.67 -1.04 -4.90
N PRO A 212 -13.94 -1.03 -5.32
CA PRO A 212 -15.04 -1.14 -4.39
C PRO A 212 -15.20 -2.53 -3.79
N ASP A 213 -14.73 -3.57 -4.47
CA ASP A 213 -15.06 -4.95 -4.14
C ASP A 213 -13.96 -5.64 -3.29
N GLU A 214 -12.75 -5.09 -3.25
CA GLU A 214 -11.64 -5.67 -2.46
C GLU A 214 -11.20 -4.77 -1.30
N THR A 215 -10.62 -3.58 -1.59
CA THR A 215 -10.11 -2.67 -0.54
C THR A 215 -11.09 -1.58 -0.13
N ASN A 216 -12.26 -1.49 -0.77
CA ASN A 216 -13.19 -0.36 -0.69
C ASN A 216 -12.54 0.96 -1.11
N GLY A 217 -11.69 0.92 -2.14
CA GLY A 217 -11.12 2.10 -2.75
C GLY A 217 -9.97 2.75 -1.99
N HIS A 218 -8.91 2.02 -1.76
CA HIS A 218 -7.67 2.54 -1.19
C HIS A 218 -7.12 3.74 -1.95
N ILE A 219 -6.48 4.66 -1.23
CA ILE A 219 -5.92 5.89 -1.82
C ILE A 219 -4.69 5.60 -2.69
N ASP A 220 -3.91 4.56 -2.41
CA ASP A 220 -2.66 4.21 -3.09
C ASP A 220 -2.87 3.74 -4.54
N ASP A 221 -4.10 3.42 -4.93
CA ASP A 221 -4.51 3.19 -6.32
C ASP A 221 -5.01 4.45 -7.03
N VAL A 222 -5.21 5.56 -6.31
CA VAL A 222 -5.87 6.76 -6.82
C VAL A 222 -4.96 7.98 -6.82
N ALA A 223 -4.24 8.23 -5.72
CA ALA A 223 -3.40 9.41 -5.58
C ALA A 223 -2.28 9.23 -4.55
N CYS A 224 -1.14 9.88 -4.79
CA CYS A 224 -0.03 9.93 -3.84
C CYS A 224 0.71 11.26 -3.90
N PHE A 225 1.33 11.68 -2.79
CA PHE A 225 2.25 12.82 -2.78
C PHE A 225 3.58 12.42 -3.44
N VAL A 226 4.05 13.25 -4.35
CA VAL A 226 5.31 13.03 -5.10
C VAL A 226 6.42 13.98 -4.64
N ALA A 227 6.05 15.11 -4.06
CA ALA A 227 6.93 16.10 -3.43
C ALA A 227 6.12 16.98 -2.47
N PRO A 228 6.73 17.82 -1.61
CA PRO A 228 6.01 18.76 -0.77
C PRO A 228 5.15 19.72 -1.60
N GLY A 229 3.82 19.68 -1.39
CA GLY A 229 2.84 20.47 -2.15
C GLY A 229 2.55 19.95 -3.57
N GLU A 230 3.07 18.78 -3.96
CA GLU A 230 2.80 18.14 -5.25
C GLU A 230 2.18 16.75 -5.05
N VAL A 231 1.12 16.47 -5.78
CA VAL A 231 0.36 15.22 -5.72
C VAL A 231 0.11 14.67 -7.12
N ALA A 232 0.28 13.38 -7.31
CA ALA A 232 -0.18 12.68 -8.50
C ALA A 232 -1.57 12.09 -8.27
N CYS A 233 -2.39 12.03 -9.31
CA CYS A 233 -3.63 11.26 -9.30
C CYS A 233 -3.87 10.59 -10.65
N ILE A 234 -4.65 9.52 -10.62
CA ILE A 234 -5.09 8.82 -11.84
C ILE A 234 -5.84 9.77 -12.76
N TRP A 235 -5.67 9.54 -14.07
CA TRP A 235 -6.33 10.35 -15.09
C TRP A 235 -6.70 9.56 -16.33
N THR A 236 -7.90 9.77 -16.82
CA THR A 236 -8.33 9.34 -18.14
C THR A 236 -9.29 10.37 -18.74
N GLU A 237 -9.28 10.50 -20.07
CA GLU A 237 -10.25 11.28 -20.84
C GLU A 237 -11.32 10.38 -21.48
N ASP A 238 -11.10 9.07 -21.43
CA ASP A 238 -12.03 8.07 -21.93
C ASP A 238 -13.23 7.95 -20.98
N LYS A 239 -14.40 8.35 -21.47
CA LYS A 239 -15.67 8.32 -20.71
C LYS A 239 -16.23 6.92 -20.52
N ASP A 240 -15.78 5.98 -21.32
CA ASP A 240 -16.19 4.58 -21.26
C ASP A 240 -15.31 3.78 -20.28
N ASN A 241 -14.21 4.38 -19.80
CA ASN A 241 -13.37 3.78 -18.76
C ASN A 241 -14.14 3.71 -17.44
N PRO A 242 -14.21 2.55 -16.77
CA PRO A 242 -14.96 2.39 -15.51
C PRO A 242 -14.53 3.35 -14.40
N PHE A 243 -13.27 3.80 -14.41
CA PHE A 243 -12.69 4.69 -13.41
C PHE A 243 -12.72 6.19 -13.81
N TYR A 244 -13.36 6.53 -14.94
CA TYR A 244 -13.43 7.90 -15.43
C TYR A 244 -13.94 8.87 -14.37
N GLN A 245 -15.07 8.55 -13.72
CA GLN A 245 -15.69 9.45 -12.75
C GLN A 245 -14.80 9.64 -11.50
N ALA A 246 -14.20 8.57 -10.98
CA ALA A 246 -13.29 8.64 -9.84
C ALA A 246 -12.05 9.49 -10.17
N ALA A 247 -11.46 9.33 -11.37
CA ALA A 247 -10.31 10.11 -11.83
C ALA A 247 -10.64 11.62 -11.93
N GLN A 248 -11.80 11.98 -12.53
CA GLN A 248 -12.22 13.38 -12.67
C GLN A 248 -12.49 14.02 -11.30
N ASP A 249 -13.14 13.28 -10.39
CA ASP A 249 -13.47 13.78 -9.04
C ASP A 249 -12.22 13.95 -8.17
N ALA A 250 -11.27 13.00 -8.23
CA ALA A 250 -9.97 13.09 -7.56
C ALA A 250 -9.20 14.33 -8.04
N TYR A 251 -9.03 14.50 -9.35
CA TYR A 251 -8.33 15.64 -9.92
C TYR A 251 -8.97 16.99 -9.52
N ARG A 252 -10.30 17.08 -9.62
CA ARG A 252 -11.04 18.29 -9.25
C ARG A 252 -10.85 18.64 -7.76
N THR A 253 -10.99 17.65 -6.89
CA THR A 253 -10.84 17.82 -5.43
C THR A 253 -9.42 18.26 -5.07
N LEU A 254 -8.41 17.58 -5.59
CA LEU A 254 -7.01 17.90 -5.32
C LEU A 254 -6.57 19.24 -5.89
N SER A 255 -7.03 19.61 -7.10
CA SER A 255 -6.72 20.91 -7.72
C SER A 255 -7.27 22.10 -6.96
N GLN A 256 -8.31 21.90 -6.13
CA GLN A 256 -8.90 22.95 -5.29
C GLN A 256 -8.36 22.92 -3.85
N ALA A 257 -7.67 21.85 -3.47
CA ALA A 257 -7.17 21.66 -2.12
C ALA A 257 -5.90 22.47 -1.83
N THR A 258 -5.67 22.69 -0.54
CA THR A 258 -4.40 23.14 0.00
C THR A 258 -3.88 22.09 0.98
N ASP A 259 -2.56 22.00 1.12
CA ASP A 259 -1.93 21.18 2.16
C ASP A 259 -2.05 21.81 3.56
N ALA A 260 -1.44 21.17 4.58
CA ALA A 260 -1.41 21.66 5.96
C ALA A 260 -0.62 22.96 6.12
N LYS A 261 0.28 23.29 5.18
CA LYS A 261 1.04 24.55 5.15
C LYS A 261 0.31 25.68 4.41
N GLY A 262 -0.90 25.43 3.88
CA GLY A 262 -1.69 26.39 3.12
C GLY A 262 -1.26 26.53 1.65
N ARG A 263 -0.34 25.72 1.14
CA ARG A 263 0.07 25.70 -0.27
C ARG A 263 -1.02 25.04 -1.11
N ARG A 264 -1.37 25.67 -2.24
CA ARG A 264 -2.23 25.03 -3.23
C ARG A 264 -1.48 23.85 -3.86
N LEU A 265 -2.14 22.69 -3.96
CA LEU A 265 -1.51 21.51 -4.52
C LEU A 265 -1.27 21.67 -6.04
N LYS A 266 -0.08 21.30 -6.49
CA LYS A 266 0.22 21.04 -7.89
C LYS A 266 -0.17 19.59 -8.17
N VAL A 267 -1.09 19.37 -9.10
CA VAL A 267 -1.63 18.03 -9.39
C VAL A 267 -1.05 17.53 -10.70
N HIS A 268 -0.40 16.38 -10.62
CA HIS A 268 0.10 15.63 -11.78
C HIS A 268 -0.93 14.57 -12.19
N LYS A 269 -1.05 14.34 -13.49
CA LYS A 269 -1.93 13.33 -14.07
C LYS A 269 -1.13 12.10 -14.42
N LEU A 270 -1.57 10.93 -13.96
CA LEU A 270 -1.00 9.64 -14.33
C LEU A 270 -2.05 8.82 -15.06
N CYS A 271 -1.73 8.36 -16.26
CA CYS A 271 -2.66 7.60 -17.08
C CYS A 271 -3.08 6.29 -16.41
N LEU A 272 -4.26 5.81 -16.77
CA LEU A 272 -4.70 4.45 -16.49
C LEU A 272 -4.29 3.50 -17.62
N THR A 273 -4.40 2.19 -17.40
CA THR A 273 -4.29 1.20 -18.47
C THR A 273 -5.33 1.50 -19.54
N ARG A 274 -4.99 1.24 -20.81
CA ARG A 274 -5.91 1.44 -21.92
C ARG A 274 -7.04 0.42 -21.89
N GLU A 275 -6.69 -0.83 -21.64
CA GLU A 275 -7.65 -1.91 -21.50
C GLU A 275 -7.70 -2.39 -20.05
N PRO A 276 -8.90 -2.74 -19.53
CA PRO A 276 -9.01 -3.32 -18.20
C PRO A 276 -8.20 -4.61 -18.09
N CYS A 277 -7.35 -4.72 -17.09
CA CYS A 277 -6.69 -5.96 -16.74
C CYS A 277 -7.74 -6.96 -16.23
N ARG A 278 -7.83 -8.14 -16.85
CA ARG A 278 -8.82 -9.15 -16.48
C ARG A 278 -8.15 -10.43 -16.01
N LEU A 279 -8.66 -10.98 -14.92
CA LEU A 279 -8.19 -12.23 -14.34
C LEU A 279 -8.31 -13.37 -15.35
N GLU A 280 -7.25 -14.15 -15.46
CA GLU A 280 -7.13 -15.36 -16.27
C GLU A 280 -6.60 -16.51 -15.40
N GLY A 281 -7.07 -17.74 -15.63
CA GLY A 281 -6.58 -18.92 -14.92
C GLY A 281 -7.18 -19.07 -13.51
N ALA A 282 -8.34 -18.46 -13.25
CA ALA A 282 -9.08 -18.60 -11.99
C ALA A 282 -9.39 -20.07 -11.64
N GLU A 283 -9.50 -20.96 -12.64
CA GLU A 283 -9.69 -22.39 -12.44
C GLU A 283 -8.51 -23.07 -11.71
N THR A 284 -7.39 -22.38 -11.54
CA THR A 284 -6.22 -22.84 -10.76
C THR A 284 -6.13 -22.23 -9.37
N ILE A 285 -7.12 -21.46 -8.97
CA ILE A 285 -7.28 -20.89 -7.62
C ILE A 285 -8.18 -21.85 -6.83
N ASP A 286 -7.76 -22.21 -5.64
CA ASP A 286 -8.52 -23.15 -4.79
C ASP A 286 -9.75 -22.45 -4.21
N ALA A 287 -10.91 -23.08 -4.31
CA ALA A 287 -12.11 -22.62 -3.64
C ALA A 287 -12.08 -23.06 -2.16
N VAL A 288 -12.00 -22.10 -1.25
CA VAL A 288 -11.93 -22.33 0.20
C VAL A 288 -13.09 -21.62 0.90
N GLU A 289 -13.74 -22.31 1.84
CA GLU A 289 -14.81 -21.70 2.66
C GLU A 289 -14.21 -20.54 3.50
N GLY A 290 -14.89 -19.39 3.50
CA GLY A 290 -14.44 -18.18 4.18
C GLY A 290 -13.50 -17.29 3.35
N THR A 291 -13.31 -17.59 2.05
CA THR A 291 -12.59 -16.73 1.11
C THR A 291 -13.52 -16.33 -0.03
N VAL A 292 -13.45 -15.06 -0.45
CA VAL A 292 -14.19 -14.57 -1.61
C VAL A 292 -13.66 -15.26 -2.88
N PRO A 293 -14.50 -15.96 -3.66
CA PRO A 293 -14.07 -16.65 -4.86
C PRO A 293 -13.69 -15.65 -5.97
N ARG A 294 -12.75 -16.06 -6.83
CA ARG A 294 -12.31 -15.31 -8.00
C ARG A 294 -12.76 -15.98 -9.28
N GLU A 295 -13.17 -15.19 -10.28
CA GLU A 295 -13.69 -15.70 -11.55
C GLU A 295 -12.89 -15.17 -12.75
N ASN A 296 -12.77 -15.97 -13.81
CA ASN A 296 -12.15 -15.53 -15.06
C ASN A 296 -12.94 -14.37 -15.66
N GLY A 297 -12.22 -13.33 -16.11
CA GLY A 297 -12.80 -12.14 -16.71
C GLY A 297 -13.14 -11.02 -15.72
N GLU A 298 -13.05 -11.25 -14.42
CA GLU A 298 -13.13 -10.17 -13.43
C GLU A 298 -12.08 -9.10 -13.70
N VAL A 299 -12.45 -7.84 -13.50
CA VAL A 299 -11.54 -6.71 -13.66
C VAL A 299 -10.64 -6.64 -12.45
N SER A 300 -9.34 -6.85 -12.66
CA SER A 300 -8.31 -6.68 -11.64
C SER A 300 -7.88 -5.22 -11.56
N ILE A 301 -7.52 -4.74 -10.38
CA ILE A 301 -7.01 -3.39 -10.20
C ILE A 301 -5.60 -3.27 -10.77
N ALA A 302 -5.49 -2.55 -11.88
CA ALA A 302 -4.26 -2.31 -12.62
C ALA A 302 -3.99 -0.81 -12.67
N SER A 303 -3.64 -0.23 -11.52
CA SER A 303 -3.30 1.19 -11.42
C SER A 303 -1.79 1.42 -11.46
N TYR A 304 -1.33 2.25 -12.39
CA TYR A 304 0.06 2.73 -12.38
C TYR A 304 0.37 3.58 -11.14
N MET A 305 -0.65 4.08 -10.42
CA MET A 305 -0.47 4.84 -9.18
C MET A 305 0.08 3.98 -8.03
N ASN A 306 -0.11 2.67 -8.09
CA ASN A 306 0.38 1.72 -7.09
C ASN A 306 1.89 1.44 -7.23
N PHE A 307 2.70 2.47 -7.50
CA PHE A 307 4.15 2.42 -7.53
C PHE A 307 4.75 2.59 -6.14
N LEU A 308 5.99 2.15 -5.95
CA LEU A 308 6.78 2.38 -4.74
C LEU A 308 7.88 3.40 -5.00
N ILE A 309 7.99 4.41 -4.13
CA ILE A 309 9.11 5.34 -4.12
C ILE A 309 10.22 4.76 -3.22
N VAL A 310 11.44 4.64 -3.76
CA VAL A 310 12.63 4.16 -3.05
C VAL A 310 13.77 5.15 -3.16
N ASN A 311 14.85 5.00 -2.38
CA ASN A 311 16.01 5.88 -2.45
C ASN A 311 16.61 5.92 -3.87
N GLY A 312 16.46 7.04 -4.57
CA GLY A 312 17.00 7.22 -5.93
C GLY A 312 16.22 6.50 -7.04
N GLY A 313 15.09 5.85 -6.74
CA GLY A 313 14.26 5.16 -7.75
C GLY A 313 12.78 5.23 -7.49
N VAL A 314 12.00 4.81 -8.49
CA VAL A 314 10.56 4.52 -8.41
C VAL A 314 10.32 3.18 -9.08
N ILE A 315 9.73 2.24 -8.38
CA ILE A 315 9.36 0.92 -8.92
C ILE A 315 7.91 1.00 -9.40
N LEU A 316 7.74 0.97 -10.71
CA LEU A 316 6.46 1.22 -11.39
C LEU A 316 5.85 -0.07 -11.91
N PRO A 317 4.59 -0.38 -11.56
CA PRO A 317 3.89 -1.52 -12.15
C PRO A 317 3.72 -1.33 -13.66
N GLN A 318 3.81 -2.44 -14.39
CA GLN A 318 3.48 -2.55 -15.80
C GLN A 318 2.60 -3.76 -16.05
N TYR A 319 1.78 -3.69 -17.09
CA TYR A 319 0.71 -4.65 -17.35
C TYR A 319 0.78 -5.30 -18.74
N GLY A 320 1.80 -4.94 -19.54
CA GLY A 320 1.84 -5.27 -20.97
C GLY A 320 0.83 -4.46 -21.78
N ASP A 321 0.46 -3.30 -21.27
CA ASP A 321 -0.53 -2.39 -21.83
C ASP A 321 0.14 -1.32 -22.72
N GLU A 322 -0.61 -0.79 -23.71
CA GLU A 322 -0.11 0.27 -24.61
C GLU A 322 0.36 1.53 -23.85
N ASN A 323 -0.22 1.79 -22.69
CA ASN A 323 0.10 2.93 -21.83
C ASN A 323 1.31 2.71 -20.90
N ASP A 324 1.90 1.51 -20.84
CA ASP A 324 3.08 1.25 -20.00
C ASP A 324 4.21 2.28 -20.24
N ALA A 325 4.53 2.54 -21.52
CA ALA A 325 5.57 3.51 -21.87
C ALA A 325 5.17 4.97 -21.58
N LEU A 326 3.90 5.30 -21.62
CA LEU A 326 3.39 6.62 -21.23
C LEU A 326 3.50 6.81 -19.72
N ALA A 327 3.10 5.82 -18.94
CA ALA A 327 3.19 5.85 -17.47
C ALA A 327 4.65 6.06 -17.01
N VAL A 328 5.61 5.33 -17.62
CA VAL A 328 7.05 5.54 -17.33
C VAL A 328 7.47 6.99 -17.56
N ARG A 329 7.10 7.59 -18.70
CA ARG A 329 7.44 9.00 -18.98
C ARG A 329 6.82 9.96 -18.00
N GLN A 330 5.52 9.80 -17.69
CA GLN A 330 4.82 10.65 -16.74
C GLN A 330 5.42 10.57 -15.33
N VAL A 331 5.74 9.37 -14.85
CA VAL A 331 6.38 9.18 -13.54
C VAL A 331 7.81 9.74 -13.55
N GLN A 332 8.58 9.58 -14.64
CA GLN A 332 9.91 10.18 -14.76
C GLN A 332 9.87 11.72 -14.74
N GLU A 333 8.82 12.34 -15.29
CA GLU A 333 8.62 13.80 -15.19
C GLU A 333 8.30 14.27 -13.76
N MET A 334 7.59 13.43 -12.97
CA MET A 334 7.29 13.71 -11.56
C MET A 334 8.54 13.54 -10.67
N PHE A 335 9.44 12.63 -11.03
CA PHE A 335 10.65 12.28 -10.27
C PHE A 335 11.91 12.41 -11.13
N PRO A 336 12.31 13.65 -11.50
CA PRO A 336 13.44 13.86 -12.42
C PRO A 336 14.79 13.36 -11.88
N ASP A 337 14.94 13.28 -10.56
CA ASP A 337 16.18 12.85 -9.87
C ASP A 337 16.15 11.37 -9.45
N ARG A 338 15.11 10.61 -9.85
CA ARG A 338 14.98 9.17 -9.55
C ARG A 338 14.92 8.36 -10.84
N GLU A 339 15.45 7.15 -10.82
CA GLU A 339 15.33 6.20 -11.92
C GLU A 339 13.96 5.51 -11.84
N VAL A 340 13.19 5.54 -12.92
CA VAL A 340 11.93 4.79 -13.00
C VAL A 340 12.17 3.40 -13.55
N VAL A 341 11.88 2.38 -12.75
CA VAL A 341 12.05 0.97 -13.08
C VAL A 341 10.69 0.31 -13.26
N GLY A 342 10.31 0.02 -14.49
CA GLY A 342 9.08 -0.72 -14.81
C GLY A 342 9.26 -2.21 -14.51
N VAL A 343 8.27 -2.81 -13.83
CA VAL A 343 8.21 -4.26 -13.55
C VAL A 343 6.86 -4.79 -13.99
N GLN A 344 6.86 -5.90 -14.73
CA GLN A 344 5.62 -6.57 -15.15
C GLN A 344 4.95 -7.21 -13.93
N THR A 345 3.78 -6.72 -13.55
CA THR A 345 3.11 -7.10 -12.29
C THR A 345 1.67 -7.57 -12.47
N ARG A 346 1.31 -8.01 -13.66
CA ARG A 346 -0.03 -8.52 -13.95
C ARG A 346 -0.47 -9.64 -13.01
N GLU A 347 0.49 -10.50 -12.60
CA GLU A 347 0.24 -11.56 -11.61
C GLU A 347 -0.11 -11.05 -10.22
N VAL A 348 0.42 -9.88 -9.83
CA VAL A 348 0.06 -9.24 -8.56
C VAL A 348 -1.32 -8.61 -8.66
N ALA A 349 -1.63 -7.97 -9.81
CA ALA A 349 -2.97 -7.43 -10.07
C ALA A 349 -4.05 -8.51 -9.98
N PHE A 350 -3.79 -9.71 -10.49
CA PHE A 350 -4.70 -10.86 -10.36
C PHE A 350 -4.95 -11.29 -8.92
N GLY A 351 -4.04 -11.00 -8.00
CA GLY A 351 -4.19 -11.22 -6.57
C GLY A 351 -4.95 -10.13 -5.84
N GLY A 352 -5.27 -9.00 -6.48
CA GLY A 352 -6.06 -7.91 -5.89
C GLY A 352 -5.28 -6.67 -5.46
N GLY A 353 -4.06 -6.45 -5.97
CA GLY A 353 -3.27 -5.26 -5.63
C GLY A 353 -2.04 -5.09 -6.51
N ASN A 354 -1.05 -4.30 -6.09
CA ASN A 354 0.17 -4.14 -6.87
C ASN A 354 1.42 -3.85 -6.01
N ILE A 355 2.45 -3.22 -6.58
CA ILE A 355 3.77 -3.04 -5.99
C ILE A 355 3.71 -2.33 -4.63
N HIS A 356 2.93 -1.26 -4.49
CA HIS A 356 2.78 -0.56 -3.22
C HIS A 356 2.13 -1.44 -2.16
N CYS A 357 1.09 -2.19 -2.52
CA CYS A 357 0.37 -3.08 -1.62
C CYS A 357 1.24 -4.21 -1.04
N ILE A 358 2.21 -4.72 -1.82
CA ILE A 358 3.11 -5.81 -1.40
C ILE A 358 4.40 -5.34 -0.74
N THR A 359 4.54 -4.04 -0.48
CA THR A 359 5.76 -3.43 0.06
C THR A 359 5.46 -2.48 1.21
N GLN A 360 6.36 -2.41 2.20
CA GLN A 360 6.30 -1.44 3.29
C GLN A 360 7.67 -0.84 3.52
N GLN A 361 7.82 0.46 3.26
CA GLN A 361 9.06 1.18 3.49
C GLN A 361 9.32 1.39 4.99
N GLN A 362 10.58 1.28 5.38
CA GLN A 362 11.08 1.69 6.68
C GLN A 362 11.91 2.97 6.50
N PRO A 363 11.49 4.11 7.05
CA PRO A 363 12.23 5.36 6.92
C PRO A 363 13.56 5.31 7.66
N ARG A 364 14.45 6.21 7.29
CA ARG A 364 15.66 6.49 8.06
C ARG A 364 15.30 7.44 9.20
N PRO A 365 15.62 7.10 10.46
CA PRO A 365 15.33 7.94 11.62
C PRO A 365 16.16 9.21 11.67
#